data_6f6db7d1c4b78a819149abe83c97f9f0
#
_entry.id   6f6db7d1c4b78a819149abe83c97f9f0
#
_cell.length_a   1.000
_cell.length_b   1.000
_cell.length_c   1.000
_cell.angle_alpha   90.00
_cell.angle_beta   90.00
_cell.angle_gamma   90.00
#
_symmetry.space_group_name_H-M   'P 1'
#
loop_
_entity.id
_entity.type
_entity.pdbx_description
1 polymer ?
#
loop_
_entity_poly.entity_id
_entity_poly.type
_entity_poly.pdbx_seq_one_letter_code
_entity_poly.pdbx_strand_id
1 'polypeptide(L)'
;IIYPDPGFPIYKSMIDYTGAKAVPLNLTENRDCSINPEKILSLINNNTRLLIINNPNNPTGSFTEKNKIDQLAAGLKKFPNVAILSDEIYSRQIFDGKEMPTFFNYPDLYDRLIVLNGWSKAYCMTGWRLGWGVWPEKLIEHVVKFCINSHSCVNAAIQYGGIAALDGPEDELNNVLEKFSLRRKLIVDGLNSLKGVQCSLPGGAF
;
A
#
# COMPACT_ATOMS: atom_id res chain seq x y z
N ILE A 1 12.93 7.21 8.67
CA ILE A 1 11.80 6.77 7.85
C ILE A 1 10.81 6.03 8.73
N ILE A 2 9.53 6.43 8.71
CA ILE A 2 8.44 5.74 9.41
C ILE A 2 7.85 4.71 8.45
N TYR A 3 7.61 3.48 8.91
CA TYR A 3 7.07 2.38 8.11
C TYR A 3 6.12 1.50 8.93
N PRO A 4 5.13 0.81 8.30
CA PRO A 4 4.18 -0.06 9.01
C PRO A 4 4.87 -1.31 9.55
N ASP A 5 4.56 -1.68 10.81
CA ASP A 5 5.03 -2.90 11.46
C ASP A 5 3.86 -3.56 12.25
N PRO A 6 3.40 -4.75 11.88
CA PRO A 6 3.86 -5.59 10.77
C PRO A 6 3.66 -4.95 9.39
N GLY A 7 4.59 -5.16 8.48
CA GLY A 7 4.57 -4.62 7.13
C GLY A 7 5.31 -5.50 6.13
N PHE A 8 5.24 -5.14 4.86
CA PHE A 8 5.98 -5.87 3.83
C PHE A 8 7.49 -5.75 4.07
N PRO A 9 8.23 -6.88 4.13
CA PRO A 9 9.61 -6.90 4.62
C PRO A 9 10.58 -5.99 3.87
N ILE A 10 10.30 -5.70 2.60
CA ILE A 10 11.17 -4.85 1.77
C ILE A 10 11.31 -3.43 2.33
N TYR A 11 10.30 -2.90 3.02
CA TYR A 11 10.37 -1.54 3.56
C TYR A 11 11.54 -1.42 4.54
N LYS A 12 11.55 -2.28 5.56
CA LYS A 12 12.65 -2.26 6.56
C LYS A 12 13.99 -2.57 5.93
N SER A 13 14.05 -3.58 5.05
CA SER A 13 15.30 -3.97 4.39
C SER A 13 15.91 -2.82 3.58
N MET A 14 15.08 -2.08 2.83
CA MET A 14 15.56 -0.94 2.04
C MET A 14 15.91 0.27 2.90
N ILE A 15 15.17 0.51 4.00
CA ILE A 15 15.52 1.56 4.95
C ILE A 15 16.92 1.29 5.54
N ASP A 16 17.15 0.06 5.99
CA ASP A 16 18.45 -0.35 6.55
C ASP A 16 19.57 -0.26 5.50
N TYR A 17 19.29 -0.72 4.26
CA TYR A 17 20.26 -0.65 3.16
C TYR A 17 20.70 0.79 2.84
N THR A 18 19.80 1.76 2.93
CA THR A 18 20.14 3.17 2.71
C THR A 18 20.86 3.83 3.89
N GLY A 19 21.03 3.13 5.02
CA GLY A 19 21.59 3.66 6.26
C GLY A 19 20.66 4.61 7.01
N ALA A 20 19.39 4.70 6.60
CA ALA A 20 18.41 5.53 7.29
C ALA A 20 17.91 4.85 8.57
N LYS A 21 17.51 5.66 9.55
CA LYS A 21 16.90 5.14 10.79
C LYS A 21 15.47 4.65 10.50
N ALA A 22 15.24 3.36 10.72
CA ALA A 22 13.91 2.75 10.68
C ALA A 22 13.12 3.08 11.95
N VAL A 23 11.90 3.60 11.79
CA VAL A 23 10.97 3.92 12.88
C VAL A 23 9.68 3.12 12.65
N PRO A 24 9.45 2.02 13.38
CA PRO A 24 8.27 1.21 13.19
C PRO A 24 7.01 1.94 13.68
N LEU A 25 5.98 1.93 12.85
CA LEU A 25 4.61 2.22 13.24
C LEU A 25 3.95 0.91 13.69
N ASN A 26 3.83 0.71 14.98
CA ASN A 26 3.21 -0.51 15.52
C ASN A 26 1.70 -0.54 15.23
N LEU A 27 1.30 -1.40 14.31
CA LEU A 27 -0.11 -1.58 13.92
C LEU A 27 -0.89 -2.48 14.89
N THR A 28 -0.21 -3.33 15.66
CA THR A 28 -0.88 -4.29 16.56
C THR A 28 -1.47 -3.63 17.81
N GLU A 29 -1.21 -2.35 18.04
CA GLU A 29 -1.87 -1.56 19.09
C GLU A 29 -3.39 -1.46 18.87
N ASN A 30 -3.84 -1.52 17.60
CA ASN A 30 -5.25 -1.60 17.23
C ASN A 30 -5.63 -3.06 16.94
N ARG A 31 -6.81 -3.50 17.38
CA ARG A 31 -7.29 -4.87 17.12
C ARG A 31 -7.43 -5.20 15.64
N ASP A 32 -7.78 -4.21 14.82
CA ASP A 32 -7.96 -4.33 13.37
C ASP A 32 -6.67 -4.04 12.59
N CYS A 33 -5.57 -3.77 13.29
CA CYS A 33 -4.28 -3.37 12.71
C CYS A 33 -4.37 -2.19 11.71
N SER A 34 -5.43 -1.39 11.77
CA SER A 34 -5.52 -0.17 10.96
C SER A 34 -4.60 0.92 11.48
N ILE A 35 -4.17 1.83 10.61
CA ILE A 35 -3.33 2.95 11.03
C ILE A 35 -4.08 3.88 12.00
N ASN A 36 -3.31 4.48 12.91
CA ASN A 36 -3.77 5.55 13.79
C ASN A 36 -3.07 6.85 13.34
N PRO A 37 -3.81 7.84 12.78
CA PRO A 37 -3.24 9.09 12.30
C PRO A 37 -2.51 9.89 13.38
N GLU A 38 -3.05 9.95 14.60
CA GLU A 38 -2.45 10.69 15.71
C GLU A 38 -1.11 10.07 16.10
N LYS A 39 -1.04 8.74 16.14
CA LYS A 39 0.21 8.02 16.41
C LYS A 39 1.25 8.30 15.35
N ILE A 40 0.89 8.24 14.06
CA ILE A 40 1.80 8.57 12.96
C ILE A 40 2.35 9.98 13.12
N LEU A 41 1.46 10.96 13.31
CA LEU A 41 1.85 12.37 13.44
C LEU A 41 2.76 12.61 14.65
N SER A 42 2.55 11.87 15.76
CA SER A 42 3.40 11.96 16.95
C SER A 42 4.81 11.39 16.75
N LEU A 43 5.00 10.48 15.79
CA LEU A 43 6.32 9.93 15.45
C LEU A 43 7.16 10.85 14.56
N ILE A 44 6.53 11.85 13.93
CA ILE A 44 7.22 12.76 13.03
C ILE A 44 8.04 13.77 13.83
N ASN A 45 9.29 13.97 13.43
CA ASN A 45 10.20 14.96 13.98
C ASN A 45 11.06 15.59 12.87
N ASN A 46 11.93 16.53 13.22
CA ASN A 46 12.77 17.27 12.26
C ASN A 46 13.68 16.38 11.39
N ASN A 47 13.96 15.15 11.81
CA ASN A 47 14.77 14.18 11.07
C ASN A 47 13.93 13.24 10.19
N THR A 48 12.59 13.29 10.28
CA THR A 48 11.71 12.45 9.47
C THR A 48 11.73 12.93 8.02
N ARG A 49 12.00 12.03 7.07
CA ARG A 49 12.07 12.34 5.64
C ARG A 49 11.03 11.61 4.80
N LEU A 50 10.58 10.43 5.26
CA LEU A 50 9.65 9.59 4.53
C LEU A 50 8.70 8.91 5.50
N LEU A 51 7.42 8.89 5.14
CA LEU A 51 6.37 8.08 5.73
C LEU A 51 5.91 7.06 4.69
N ILE A 52 5.98 5.77 5.02
CA ILE A 52 5.47 4.68 4.18
C ILE A 52 4.11 4.25 4.73
N ILE A 53 3.10 4.23 3.87
CA ILE A 53 1.75 3.72 4.12
C ILE A 53 1.49 2.59 3.13
N ASN A 54 0.97 1.47 3.61
CA ASN A 54 0.47 0.39 2.78
C ASN A 54 -0.99 0.12 3.17
N ASN A 55 -1.91 0.45 2.27
CA ASN A 55 -3.34 0.29 2.50
C ASN A 55 -4.03 -0.24 1.23
N PRO A 56 -4.72 -1.39 1.31
CA PRO A 56 -4.72 -2.39 2.40
C PRO A 56 -3.32 -2.90 2.75
N ASN A 57 -3.10 -3.26 4.03
CA ASN A 57 -1.78 -3.61 4.53
C ASN A 57 -1.43 -5.09 4.33
N ASN A 58 -0.22 -5.35 3.92
CA ASN A 58 0.40 -6.67 3.93
C ASN A 58 1.40 -6.74 5.11
N PRO A 59 1.29 -7.71 6.05
CA PRO A 59 0.56 -8.97 5.96
C PRO A 59 -0.80 -8.99 6.68
N THR A 60 -1.22 -7.91 7.32
CA THR A 60 -2.36 -7.95 8.25
C THR A 60 -3.74 -8.01 7.58
N GLY A 61 -3.82 -7.66 6.28
CA GLY A 61 -5.10 -7.50 5.57
C GLY A 61 -5.94 -6.34 6.10
N SER A 62 -5.39 -5.52 6.99
CA SER A 62 -6.11 -4.37 7.54
C SER A 62 -6.42 -3.34 6.47
N PHE A 63 -7.59 -2.74 6.59
CA PHE A 63 -8.04 -1.66 5.74
C PHE A 63 -8.26 -0.40 6.59
N THR A 64 -7.64 0.69 6.16
CA THR A 64 -7.80 1.97 6.83
C THR A 64 -8.87 2.78 6.12
N GLU A 65 -9.91 3.14 6.86
CA GLU A 65 -11.06 3.87 6.36
C GLU A 65 -10.71 5.31 5.95
N LYS A 66 -11.53 5.86 5.05
CA LYS A 66 -11.35 7.21 4.48
C LYS A 66 -11.18 8.30 5.54
N ASN A 67 -11.98 8.28 6.61
CA ASN A 67 -11.92 9.29 7.66
C ASN A 67 -10.54 9.35 8.34
N LYS A 68 -9.87 8.20 8.54
CA LYS A 68 -8.51 8.15 9.09
C LYS A 68 -7.48 8.68 8.08
N ILE A 69 -7.66 8.39 6.79
CA ILE A 69 -6.79 8.93 5.74
C ILE A 69 -6.99 10.45 5.61
N ASP A 70 -8.23 10.96 5.70
CA ASP A 70 -8.53 12.40 5.73
C ASP A 70 -7.80 13.10 6.90
N GLN A 71 -7.87 12.52 8.10
CA GLN A 71 -7.18 13.03 9.29
C GLN A 71 -5.66 13.05 9.12
N LEU A 72 -5.11 11.95 8.58
CA LEU A 72 -3.67 11.86 8.33
C LEU A 72 -3.22 12.90 7.30
N ALA A 73 -3.92 13.00 6.17
CA ALA A 73 -3.60 13.96 5.12
C ALA A 73 -3.65 15.41 5.64
N ALA A 74 -4.68 15.75 6.42
CA ALA A 74 -4.79 17.06 7.05
C ALA A 74 -3.64 17.33 8.03
N GLY A 75 -3.27 16.35 8.85
CA GLY A 75 -2.15 16.47 9.79
C GLY A 75 -0.80 16.61 9.12
N LEU A 76 -0.58 15.90 8.00
CA LEU A 76 0.66 15.94 7.23
C LEU A 76 0.95 17.30 6.59
N LYS A 77 -0.04 18.17 6.41
CA LYS A 77 0.19 19.56 5.94
C LYS A 77 1.13 20.35 6.85
N LYS A 78 1.20 19.99 8.14
CA LYS A 78 2.11 20.62 9.12
C LYS A 78 3.56 20.17 8.97
N PHE A 79 3.84 19.17 8.15
CA PHE A 79 5.17 18.56 7.98
C PHE A 79 5.61 18.58 6.50
N PRO A 80 5.88 19.74 5.91
CA PRO A 80 6.13 19.87 4.47
C PRO A 80 7.40 19.14 3.99
N ASN A 81 8.33 18.84 4.88
CA ASN A 81 9.58 18.15 4.56
C ASN A 81 9.50 16.62 4.61
N VAL A 82 8.30 16.06 4.91
CA VAL A 82 8.09 14.61 4.96
C VAL A 82 7.45 14.16 3.67
N ALA A 83 8.17 13.36 2.89
CA ALA A 83 7.62 12.69 1.72
C ALA A 83 6.67 11.55 2.15
N ILE A 84 5.70 11.24 1.32
CA ILE A 84 4.71 10.19 1.56
C ILE A 84 4.87 9.15 0.45
N LEU A 85 5.08 7.88 0.82
CA LEU A 85 5.01 6.75 -0.08
C LEU A 85 3.74 5.97 0.27
N SER A 86 2.75 6.04 -0.62
CA SER A 86 1.51 5.26 -0.53
C SER A 86 1.63 4.04 -1.43
N ASP A 87 1.81 2.88 -0.81
CA ASP A 87 1.78 1.60 -1.52
C ASP A 87 0.33 1.11 -1.58
N GLU A 88 -0.27 1.28 -2.76
CA GLU A 88 -1.67 1.00 -3.05
C GLU A 88 -1.84 -0.27 -3.91
N ILE A 89 -0.87 -1.18 -3.87
CA ILE A 89 -0.85 -2.39 -4.72
C ILE A 89 -2.10 -3.27 -4.54
N TYR A 90 -2.79 -3.17 -3.40
CA TYR A 90 -4.02 -3.89 -3.10
C TYR A 90 -5.30 -3.05 -3.29
N SER A 91 -5.21 -1.87 -3.93
CA SER A 91 -6.34 -0.93 -4.08
C SER A 91 -7.59 -1.53 -4.72
N ARG A 92 -7.45 -2.57 -5.53
CA ARG A 92 -8.56 -3.30 -6.15
C ARG A 92 -8.90 -4.63 -5.44
N GLN A 93 -8.23 -4.96 -4.35
CA GLN A 93 -8.50 -6.12 -3.50
C GLN A 93 -9.05 -5.67 -2.15
N ILE A 94 -10.20 -5.03 -2.20
CA ILE A 94 -10.94 -4.49 -1.05
C ILE A 94 -12.28 -5.21 -0.99
N PHE A 95 -12.70 -5.57 0.21
CA PHE A 95 -13.91 -6.35 0.44
C PHE A 95 -15.06 -5.48 0.95
N ASP A 96 -16.25 -6.09 0.97
CA ASP A 96 -17.46 -5.53 1.60
C ASP A 96 -17.94 -4.23 0.95
N GLY A 97 -17.70 -4.03 -0.37
CA GLY A 97 -18.16 -2.87 -1.12
C GLY A 97 -17.51 -1.55 -0.73
N LYS A 98 -16.37 -1.60 -0.02
CA LYS A 98 -15.62 -0.40 0.36
C LYS A 98 -14.83 0.16 -0.81
N GLU A 99 -14.61 1.47 -0.78
CA GLU A 99 -13.79 2.18 -1.77
C GLU A 99 -12.41 2.50 -1.22
N MET A 100 -11.38 2.45 -2.11
CA MET A 100 -10.02 2.78 -1.77
C MET A 100 -9.86 4.28 -1.42
N PRO A 101 -9.46 4.63 -0.20
CA PRO A 101 -9.17 6.01 0.16
C PRO A 101 -7.75 6.38 -0.28
N THR A 102 -7.57 6.60 -1.58
CA THR A 102 -6.27 6.92 -2.17
C THR A 102 -5.76 8.31 -1.77
N PHE A 103 -4.43 8.44 -1.64
CA PHE A 103 -3.78 9.73 -1.43
C PHE A 103 -3.85 10.67 -2.64
N PHE A 104 -4.27 10.20 -3.81
CA PHE A 104 -4.59 11.07 -4.95
C PHE A 104 -5.73 12.07 -4.70
N ASN A 105 -6.54 11.86 -3.66
CA ASN A 105 -7.61 12.80 -3.30
C ASN A 105 -7.11 14.06 -2.57
N TYR A 106 -5.79 14.21 -2.35
CA TYR A 106 -5.22 15.32 -1.58
C TYR A 106 -4.16 16.08 -2.40
N PRO A 107 -4.58 17.00 -3.31
CA PRO A 107 -3.66 17.73 -4.20
C PRO A 107 -2.56 18.50 -3.50
N ASP A 108 -2.82 19.00 -2.29
CA ASP A 108 -1.84 19.73 -1.46
C ASP A 108 -0.61 18.89 -1.07
N LEU A 109 -0.63 17.58 -1.32
CA LEU A 109 0.46 16.66 -1.01
C LEU A 109 1.26 16.20 -2.23
N TYR A 110 0.83 16.54 -3.46
CA TYR A 110 1.38 16.01 -4.71
C TYR A 110 2.87 16.30 -4.92
N ASP A 111 3.36 17.41 -4.42
CA ASP A 111 4.76 17.81 -4.53
C ASP A 111 5.75 16.88 -3.79
N ARG A 112 5.23 15.96 -2.98
CA ARG A 112 5.97 15.02 -2.12
C ARG A 112 5.28 13.66 -1.94
N LEU A 113 4.25 13.38 -2.75
CA LEU A 113 3.51 12.12 -2.76
C LEU A 113 4.11 11.17 -3.80
N ILE A 114 4.40 9.95 -3.38
CA ILE A 114 4.77 8.84 -4.23
C ILE A 114 3.66 7.79 -4.07
N VAL A 115 3.03 7.39 -5.16
CA VAL A 115 2.05 6.29 -5.15
C VAL A 115 2.60 5.14 -5.95
N LEU A 116 2.59 3.95 -5.35
CA LEU A 116 3.00 2.71 -6.01
C LEU A 116 1.80 1.80 -6.22
N ASN A 117 1.72 1.20 -7.40
CA ASN A 117 0.70 0.22 -7.73
C ASN A 117 1.19 -0.70 -8.88
N GLY A 118 0.35 -1.62 -9.33
CA GLY A 118 0.72 -2.51 -10.43
C GLY A 118 -0.28 -3.62 -10.67
N TRP A 119 0.07 -4.50 -11.59
CA TRP A 119 -0.80 -5.58 -12.07
C TRP A 119 -0.67 -6.86 -11.24
N SER A 120 0.39 -6.98 -10.44
CA SER A 120 0.75 -8.22 -9.76
C SER A 120 -0.40 -8.82 -8.94
N LYS A 121 -1.20 -8.00 -8.26
CA LYS A 121 -2.19 -8.44 -7.30
C LYS A 121 -3.59 -8.50 -7.90
N ALA A 122 -4.14 -7.37 -8.29
CA ALA A 122 -5.49 -7.28 -8.83
C ALA A 122 -5.69 -8.15 -10.07
N TYR A 123 -4.70 -8.21 -10.95
CA TYR A 123 -4.78 -8.95 -12.20
C TYR A 123 -4.09 -10.32 -12.16
N CYS A 124 -3.70 -10.80 -10.98
CA CYS A 124 -2.99 -12.08 -10.80
C CYS A 124 -1.72 -12.21 -11.67
N MET A 125 -1.05 -11.09 -11.96
CA MET A 125 0.11 -11.01 -12.87
C MET A 125 1.44 -10.91 -12.11
N THR A 126 1.61 -11.67 -11.03
CA THR A 126 2.81 -11.59 -10.18
C THR A 126 4.10 -11.91 -10.93
N GLY A 127 4.06 -12.92 -11.83
CA GLY A 127 5.19 -13.33 -12.64
C GLY A 127 5.51 -12.41 -13.84
N TRP A 128 4.60 -11.51 -14.19
CA TRP A 128 4.76 -10.58 -15.31
C TRP A 128 5.69 -9.40 -14.99
N ARG A 129 5.95 -9.14 -13.69
CA ARG A 129 6.87 -8.10 -13.22
C ARG A 129 6.54 -6.71 -13.75
N LEU A 130 5.26 -6.32 -13.71
CA LEU A 130 4.74 -5.04 -14.19
C LEU A 130 4.15 -4.23 -13.04
N GLY A 131 4.62 -3.01 -12.88
CA GLY A 131 4.15 -2.05 -11.89
C GLY A 131 4.35 -0.64 -12.38
N TRP A 132 3.77 0.32 -11.68
CA TRP A 132 3.91 1.73 -11.97
C TRP A 132 3.99 2.54 -10.68
N GLY A 133 4.55 3.72 -10.79
CA GLY A 133 4.59 4.68 -9.70
C GLY A 133 4.31 6.08 -10.21
N VAL A 134 3.54 6.85 -9.45
CA VAL A 134 3.39 8.28 -9.66
C VAL A 134 4.32 9.00 -8.70
N TRP A 135 5.12 9.91 -9.21
CA TRP A 135 6.19 10.57 -8.49
C TRP A 135 6.06 12.08 -8.60
N PRO A 136 6.54 12.84 -7.60
CA PRO A 136 6.73 14.28 -7.75
C PRO A 136 7.59 14.58 -8.98
N GLU A 137 7.19 15.57 -9.79
CA GLU A 137 7.86 15.91 -11.04
C GLU A 137 9.36 16.08 -10.89
N LYS A 138 9.80 16.75 -9.84
CA LYS A 138 11.22 16.99 -9.50
C LYS A 138 12.05 15.70 -9.28
N LEU A 139 11.41 14.55 -9.05
CA LEU A 139 12.08 13.28 -8.85
C LEU A 139 12.08 12.40 -10.11
N ILE A 140 11.30 12.70 -11.13
CA ILE A 140 11.09 11.84 -12.31
C ILE A 140 12.43 11.53 -13.01
N GLU A 141 13.26 12.53 -13.26
CA GLU A 141 14.55 12.34 -13.93
C GLU A 141 15.46 11.36 -13.15
N HIS A 142 15.50 11.51 -11.83
CA HIS A 142 16.30 10.65 -10.95
C HIS A 142 15.76 9.21 -10.92
N VAL A 143 14.44 9.05 -10.86
CA VAL A 143 13.79 7.72 -10.86
C VAL A 143 14.02 7.03 -12.20
N VAL A 144 13.84 7.72 -13.33
CA VAL A 144 14.12 7.16 -14.67
C VAL A 144 15.57 6.71 -14.78
N LYS A 145 16.51 7.55 -14.38
CA LYS A 145 17.93 7.20 -14.38
C LYS A 145 18.24 5.98 -13.50
N PHE A 146 17.62 5.91 -12.32
CA PHE A 146 17.76 4.76 -11.45
C PHE A 146 17.19 3.48 -12.09
N CYS A 147 16.01 3.56 -12.70
CA CYS A 147 15.39 2.42 -13.40
C CYS A 147 16.27 1.91 -14.55
N ILE A 148 16.77 2.81 -15.37
CA ILE A 148 17.68 2.45 -16.49
C ILE A 148 18.91 1.70 -15.98
N ASN A 149 19.49 2.15 -14.87
CA ASN A 149 20.72 1.53 -14.34
C ASN A 149 20.46 0.27 -13.49
N SER A 150 19.24 0.02 -13.02
CA SER A 150 18.91 -1.15 -12.20
C SER A 150 18.31 -2.30 -13.01
N HIS A 151 17.43 -2.04 -13.97
CA HIS A 151 16.71 -3.08 -14.71
C HIS A 151 16.44 -2.73 -16.19
N SER A 152 17.04 -1.65 -16.68
CA SER A 152 16.91 -1.12 -18.04
C SER A 152 15.49 -0.67 -18.40
N CYS A 153 14.61 -1.60 -18.78
CA CYS A 153 13.21 -1.31 -19.13
C CYS A 153 12.32 -2.52 -18.85
N VAL A 154 11.02 -2.26 -18.77
CA VAL A 154 10.04 -3.33 -18.74
C VAL A 154 9.90 -3.96 -20.11
N ASN A 155 9.79 -5.29 -20.16
CA ASN A 155 9.63 -6.03 -21.42
C ASN A 155 8.42 -5.51 -22.21
N ALA A 156 8.60 -5.24 -23.50
CA ALA A 156 7.59 -4.64 -24.38
C ALA A 156 6.32 -5.50 -24.48
N ALA A 157 6.45 -6.81 -24.64
CA ALA A 157 5.28 -7.71 -24.72
C ALA A 157 4.44 -7.65 -23.42
N ILE A 158 5.10 -7.53 -22.26
CA ILE A 158 4.44 -7.41 -20.98
C ILE A 158 3.68 -6.08 -20.85
N GLN A 159 4.21 -4.99 -21.42
CA GLN A 159 3.51 -3.69 -21.43
C GLN A 159 2.20 -3.79 -22.22
N TYR A 160 2.20 -4.45 -23.38
CA TYR A 160 0.95 -4.70 -24.13
C TYR A 160 -0.03 -5.59 -23.35
N GLY A 161 0.48 -6.61 -22.64
CA GLY A 161 -0.34 -7.39 -21.71
C GLY A 161 -0.96 -6.55 -20.58
N GLY A 162 -0.23 -5.57 -20.07
CA GLY A 162 -0.72 -4.62 -19.09
C GLY A 162 -1.83 -3.72 -19.63
N ILE A 163 -1.70 -3.23 -20.86
CA ILE A 163 -2.74 -2.45 -21.54
C ILE A 163 -4.00 -3.31 -21.71
N ALA A 164 -3.86 -4.53 -22.23
CA ALA A 164 -4.98 -5.44 -22.41
C ALA A 164 -5.70 -5.77 -21.08
N ALA A 165 -4.97 -5.85 -19.97
CA ALA A 165 -5.56 -6.06 -18.65
C ALA A 165 -6.37 -4.84 -18.15
N LEU A 166 -5.94 -3.61 -18.50
CA LEU A 166 -6.66 -2.38 -18.14
C LEU A 166 -7.90 -2.15 -19.02
N ASP A 167 -7.80 -2.43 -20.30
CA ASP A 167 -8.88 -2.23 -21.29
C ASP A 167 -9.85 -3.40 -21.35
N GLY A 168 -9.49 -4.53 -20.74
CA GLY A 168 -10.28 -5.76 -20.73
C GLY A 168 -11.50 -5.69 -19.80
N PRO A 169 -12.38 -6.69 -19.89
CA PRO A 169 -13.55 -6.79 -19.02
C PRO A 169 -13.13 -7.02 -17.56
N GLU A 170 -13.90 -6.44 -16.65
CA GLU A 170 -13.64 -6.59 -15.20
C GLU A 170 -14.18 -7.90 -14.59
N ASP A 171 -14.85 -8.73 -15.39
CA ASP A 171 -15.50 -9.95 -14.91
C ASP A 171 -14.52 -10.91 -14.20
N GLU A 172 -13.33 -11.09 -14.77
CA GLU A 172 -12.32 -11.96 -14.15
C GLU A 172 -11.79 -11.40 -12.84
N LEU A 173 -11.61 -10.09 -12.75
CA LEU A 173 -11.24 -9.43 -11.50
C LEU A 173 -12.32 -9.64 -10.43
N ASN A 174 -13.57 -9.42 -10.78
CA ASN A 174 -14.70 -9.60 -9.89
C ASN A 174 -14.82 -11.06 -9.42
N ASN A 175 -14.67 -12.03 -10.34
CA ASN A 175 -14.64 -13.46 -10.02
C ASN A 175 -13.52 -13.81 -9.01
N VAL A 176 -12.35 -13.21 -9.16
CA VAL A 176 -11.23 -13.40 -8.23
C VAL A 176 -11.56 -12.81 -6.86
N LEU A 177 -12.11 -11.59 -6.80
CA LEU A 177 -12.51 -10.94 -5.56
C LEU A 177 -13.59 -11.72 -4.80
N GLU A 178 -14.58 -12.26 -5.50
CA GLU A 178 -15.60 -13.14 -4.90
C GLU A 178 -14.98 -14.37 -4.26
N LYS A 179 -14.09 -15.06 -4.98
CA LYS A 179 -13.37 -16.24 -4.45
C LYS A 179 -12.53 -15.89 -3.23
N PHE A 180 -11.83 -14.73 -3.24
CA PHE A 180 -11.09 -14.29 -2.07
C PHE A 180 -12.02 -13.96 -0.90
N SER A 181 -13.16 -13.33 -1.15
CA SER A 181 -14.14 -13.02 -0.11
C SER A 181 -14.70 -14.27 0.56
N LEU A 182 -15.02 -15.31 -0.23
CA LEU A 182 -15.46 -16.61 0.29
C LEU A 182 -14.38 -17.30 1.14
N ARG A 183 -13.14 -17.32 0.63
CA ARG A 183 -11.99 -17.92 1.35
C ARG A 183 -11.67 -17.15 2.63
N ARG A 184 -11.73 -15.80 2.57
CA ARG A 184 -11.56 -14.93 3.73
C ARG A 184 -12.53 -15.30 4.85
N LYS A 185 -13.82 -15.41 4.52
CA LYS A 185 -14.84 -15.80 5.48
C LYS A 185 -14.58 -17.20 6.04
N LEU A 186 -14.29 -18.16 5.19
CA LEU A 186 -14.04 -19.55 5.60
C LEU A 186 -12.88 -19.67 6.59
N ILE A 187 -11.75 -19.02 6.30
CA ILE A 187 -10.56 -19.11 7.17
C ILE A 187 -10.79 -18.38 8.50
N VAL A 188 -11.42 -17.20 8.48
CA VAL A 188 -11.67 -16.41 9.70
C VAL A 188 -12.69 -17.13 10.60
N ASP A 189 -13.78 -17.65 10.04
CA ASP A 189 -14.78 -18.42 10.80
C ASP A 189 -14.15 -19.69 11.38
N GLY A 190 -13.34 -20.40 10.57
CA GLY A 190 -12.61 -21.59 11.01
C GLY A 190 -11.64 -21.31 12.16
N LEU A 191 -10.83 -20.26 12.06
CA LEU A 191 -9.90 -19.87 13.12
C LEU A 191 -10.62 -19.45 14.40
N ASN A 192 -11.68 -18.66 14.27
CA ASN A 192 -12.47 -18.19 15.43
C ASN A 192 -13.29 -19.31 16.10
N SER A 193 -13.48 -20.45 15.46
CA SER A 193 -14.08 -21.64 16.09
C SER A 193 -13.13 -22.37 17.05
N LEU A 194 -11.82 -22.08 16.97
CA LEU A 194 -10.82 -22.73 17.81
C LEU A 194 -10.70 -22.01 19.16
N LYS A 195 -10.67 -22.78 20.24
CA LYS A 195 -10.52 -22.23 21.60
C LYS A 195 -9.18 -21.48 21.75
N GLY A 196 -9.25 -20.22 22.18
CA GLY A 196 -8.08 -19.38 22.41
C GLY A 196 -7.47 -18.73 21.17
N VAL A 197 -8.12 -18.88 20.00
CA VAL A 197 -7.73 -18.22 18.76
C VAL A 197 -8.73 -17.11 18.45
N GLN A 198 -8.21 -15.93 18.09
CA GLN A 198 -9.01 -14.81 17.62
C GLN A 198 -8.38 -14.26 16.33
N CYS A 199 -9.17 -14.17 15.28
CA CYS A 199 -8.78 -13.62 13.98
C CYS A 199 -9.74 -12.51 13.59
N SER A 200 -9.21 -11.31 13.35
CA SER A 200 -9.98 -10.18 12.82
C SER A 200 -10.30 -10.41 11.34
N LEU A 201 -11.46 -9.95 10.89
CA LEU A 201 -11.83 -10.05 9.47
C LEU A 201 -11.00 -9.04 8.66
N PRO A 202 -10.13 -9.47 7.73
CA PRO A 202 -9.36 -8.56 6.89
C PRO A 202 -10.27 -7.69 6.01
N GLY A 203 -9.94 -6.41 5.85
CA GLY A 203 -10.69 -5.49 5.01
C GLY A 203 -10.22 -5.46 3.56
N GLY A 204 -9.03 -6.00 3.27
CA GLY A 204 -8.44 -6.03 1.94
C GLY A 204 -7.21 -6.91 1.86
N ALA A 205 -6.47 -6.80 0.76
CA ALA A 205 -5.32 -7.60 0.37
C ALA A 205 -5.69 -9.08 0.11
N PHE A 206 -5.16 -10.06 0.87
CA PHE A 206 -5.39 -11.51 0.66
C PHE A 206 -5.59 -12.23 1.99
#